data_faaa39ba3fccf562d68d4c90073854a9
#
_entry.id   faaa39ba3fccf562d68d4c90073854a9
#
_cell.length_a   1.000
_cell.length_b   1.000
_cell.length_c   1.000
_cell.angle_alpha   90.00
_cell.angle_beta   90.00
_cell.angle_gamma   90.00
#
_symmetry.space_group_name_H-M   'P 1'
#
loop_
_entity.id
_entity.type
_entity.pdbx_description
1 polymer ?
#
loop_
_entity_poly.entity_id
_entity_poly.type
_entity_poly.pdbx_seq_one_letter_code
_entity_poly.pdbx_strand_id
1 'polypeptide(L)'
;LDSGRKIDKSKVSRLLSSMDSLTMKILEGTVERGDSDKVFFEKPKGDRNDYLRDVRAVQKYVPRLKKILTGTDKNYDFNIQGCRSGILDTTKLAEAYQGVPQVYLRQGHVRTNKSTICVLIDESGSMGGKKEILARQAAILLNETFGKSLGVDLYIYGHTADIGSVGYINLSVYREGSHYNPKFSLSKSCAKSQNRDGDAILEVAKRVRKFTKENCIMFVISDGSPCANGYGGIPAIKDTAAKVKEAEKLGFGIIQISIDAVYRVEDMFDTYIDIGYNLEEMPKLLNEIVKTKVIKTKQTTVS
;
A
#
# COMPACT_ATOMS: atom_id res chain seq x y z
N LEU A 1 -9.76 49.84 -12.70
CA LEU A 1 -8.39 50.14 -13.18
C LEU A 1 -7.57 48.90 -12.92
N ASP A 2 -7.59 47.97 -13.87
CA ASP A 2 -6.90 46.68 -13.84
C ASP A 2 -5.54 46.88 -14.51
N SER A 3 -4.51 47.12 -13.70
CA SER A 3 -3.13 47.19 -14.20
C SER A 3 -2.59 45.77 -14.27
N GLY A 4 -2.93 45.04 -15.33
CA GLY A 4 -2.33 43.77 -15.69
C GLY A 4 -0.81 43.93 -15.83
N ARG A 5 -0.07 43.56 -14.77
CA ARG A 5 1.40 43.44 -14.83
C ARG A 5 1.73 42.39 -15.88
N LYS A 6 2.17 42.83 -17.06
CA LYS A 6 2.75 41.92 -18.05
C LYS A 6 3.96 41.22 -17.43
N ILE A 7 3.82 39.94 -17.22
CA ILE A 7 4.93 39.06 -16.72
C ILE A 7 6.01 39.07 -17.82
N ASP A 8 7.18 39.55 -17.50
CA ASP A 8 8.34 39.56 -18.40
C ASP A 8 8.81 38.14 -18.63
N LYS A 9 8.42 37.56 -19.76
CA LYS A 9 8.76 36.20 -20.15
C LYS A 9 10.28 35.92 -20.15
N SER A 10 11.11 36.94 -20.40
CA SER A 10 12.56 36.80 -20.43
C SER A 10 13.15 36.62 -19.01
N LYS A 11 12.59 37.30 -18.01
CA LYS A 11 12.96 37.14 -16.60
C LYS A 11 12.51 35.79 -16.04
N VAL A 12 11.31 35.34 -16.41
CA VAL A 12 10.81 34.01 -16.03
C VAL A 12 11.70 32.92 -16.63
N SER A 13 12.07 33.01 -17.90
CA SER A 13 12.96 32.05 -18.55
C SER A 13 14.34 31.99 -17.90
N ARG A 14 14.94 33.11 -17.48
CA ARG A 14 16.22 33.13 -16.75
C ARG A 14 16.11 32.55 -15.36
N LEU A 15 15.03 32.82 -14.62
CA LEU A 15 14.77 32.20 -13.33
C LEU A 15 14.62 30.67 -13.46
N LEU A 16 13.86 30.21 -14.44
CA LEU A 16 13.67 28.77 -14.69
C LEU A 16 14.99 28.08 -15.07
N SER A 17 15.86 28.72 -15.87
CA SER A 17 17.16 28.16 -16.25
C SER A 17 18.18 28.10 -15.11
N SER A 18 17.98 28.85 -14.02
CA SER A 18 18.84 28.85 -12.84
C SER A 18 18.34 27.92 -11.70
N MET A 19 17.16 27.34 -11.88
CA MET A 19 16.55 26.47 -10.87
C MET A 19 17.05 25.03 -11.03
N ASP A 20 17.25 24.33 -9.90
CA ASP A 20 17.56 22.90 -9.93
C ASP A 20 16.38 22.07 -10.45
N SER A 21 16.68 20.88 -10.95
CA SER A 21 15.70 19.97 -11.56
C SER A 21 14.55 19.60 -10.60
N LEU A 22 14.80 19.56 -9.29
CA LEU A 22 13.79 19.22 -8.29
C LEU A 22 12.81 20.36 -8.07
N THR A 23 13.31 21.58 -7.96
CA THR A 23 12.50 22.80 -7.83
C THR A 23 11.59 22.99 -9.04
N MET A 24 12.08 22.70 -10.26
CA MET A 24 11.28 22.71 -11.48
C MET A 24 10.12 21.71 -11.41
N LYS A 25 10.39 20.46 -11.00
CA LYS A 25 9.36 19.43 -10.87
C LYS A 25 8.29 19.78 -9.83
N ILE A 26 8.67 20.45 -8.73
CA ILE A 26 7.73 20.96 -7.72
C ILE A 26 6.81 22.02 -8.32
N LEU A 27 7.37 22.97 -9.06
CA LEU A 27 6.59 24.02 -9.73
C LEU A 27 5.64 23.49 -10.81
N GLU A 28 6.05 22.43 -11.50
CA GLU A 28 5.21 21.71 -12.48
C GLU A 28 4.12 20.85 -11.82
N GLY A 29 4.11 20.75 -10.48
CA GLY A 29 3.15 19.94 -9.73
C GLY A 29 3.34 18.43 -9.89
N THR A 30 4.47 17.99 -10.40
CA THR A 30 4.81 16.57 -10.55
C THR A 30 5.45 15.98 -9.29
N VAL A 31 5.97 16.83 -8.40
CA VAL A 31 6.58 16.47 -7.12
C VAL A 31 5.94 17.29 -6.00
N GLU A 32 5.54 16.63 -4.92
CA GLU A 32 5.09 17.24 -3.67
C GLU A 32 6.18 17.10 -2.60
N ARG A 33 6.35 18.09 -1.74
CA ARG A 33 7.13 17.92 -0.50
C ARG A 33 6.33 17.18 0.54
N GLY A 34 7.00 16.29 1.29
CA GLY A 34 6.43 15.64 2.48
C GLY A 34 6.42 16.57 3.70
N ASP A 35 6.06 16.00 4.86
CA ASP A 35 6.06 16.73 6.15
C ASP A 35 7.48 17.10 6.60
N SER A 36 8.48 16.33 6.16
CA SER A 36 9.90 16.64 6.31
C SER A 36 10.45 17.28 5.04
N ASP A 37 11.32 18.27 5.18
CA ASP A 37 12.03 18.91 4.05
C ASP A 37 12.89 17.93 3.23
N LYS A 38 13.10 16.72 3.74
CA LYS A 38 13.88 15.65 3.10
C LYS A 38 13.03 14.58 2.41
N VAL A 39 11.71 14.72 2.37
CA VAL A 39 10.80 13.74 1.78
C VAL A 39 10.06 14.36 0.60
N PHE A 40 10.11 13.68 -0.54
CA PHE A 40 9.46 14.10 -1.77
C PHE A 40 8.56 13.00 -2.31
N PHE A 41 7.39 13.39 -2.81
CA PHE A 41 6.43 12.51 -3.46
C PHE A 41 6.36 12.83 -4.95
N GLU A 42 6.69 11.87 -5.82
CA GLU A 42 6.63 11.98 -7.27
C GLU A 42 5.47 11.15 -7.81
N LYS A 43 4.74 11.67 -8.80
CA LYS A 43 3.61 10.99 -9.47
C LYS A 43 4.01 10.51 -10.87
N PRO A 44 4.54 9.28 -11.04
CA PRO A 44 4.99 8.79 -12.33
C PRO A 44 3.82 8.57 -13.30
N LYS A 45 4.04 8.92 -14.58
CA LYS A 45 3.10 8.61 -15.67
C LYS A 45 3.52 7.29 -16.32
N GLY A 46 2.63 6.29 -16.29
CA GLY A 46 2.91 4.96 -16.80
C GLY A 46 2.67 4.78 -18.30
N ASP A 47 3.19 3.67 -18.83
CA ASP A 47 2.93 3.19 -20.18
C ASP A 47 1.97 1.99 -20.16
N ARG A 48 1.00 1.99 -21.09
CA ARG A 48 -0.02 0.95 -21.17
C ARG A 48 0.55 -0.40 -21.60
N ASN A 49 1.45 -0.42 -22.57
CA ASN A 49 1.96 -1.67 -23.15
C ASN A 49 2.88 -2.39 -22.16
N ASP A 50 3.74 -1.62 -21.47
CA ASP A 50 4.60 -2.14 -20.41
C ASP A 50 3.78 -2.71 -19.27
N TYR A 51 2.75 -2.00 -18.82
CA TYR A 51 1.85 -2.48 -17.79
C TYR A 51 1.15 -3.78 -18.17
N LEU A 52 0.57 -3.85 -19.38
CA LEU A 52 -0.14 -5.04 -19.85
C LEU A 52 0.78 -6.24 -20.07
N ARG A 53 2.05 -6.02 -20.41
CA ARG A 53 3.05 -7.10 -20.49
C ARG A 53 3.21 -7.74 -19.11
N ASP A 54 3.39 -6.95 -18.05
CA ASP A 54 3.55 -7.46 -16.70
C ASP A 54 2.25 -8.07 -16.15
N VAL A 55 1.07 -7.49 -16.45
CA VAL A 55 -0.23 -8.10 -16.12
C VAL A 55 -0.35 -9.51 -16.72
N ARG A 56 0.02 -9.72 -17.98
CA ARG A 56 -0.02 -11.06 -18.62
C ARG A 56 0.85 -12.08 -17.88
N ALA A 57 1.99 -11.66 -17.34
CA ALA A 57 2.88 -12.54 -16.59
C ALA A 57 2.26 -12.99 -15.25
N VAL A 58 1.43 -12.13 -14.60
CA VAL A 58 0.93 -12.38 -13.25
C VAL A 58 -0.55 -12.79 -13.20
N GLN A 59 -1.34 -12.57 -14.25
CA GLN A 59 -2.80 -12.75 -14.24
C GLN A 59 -3.26 -14.14 -13.79
N LYS A 60 -2.47 -15.19 -14.05
CA LYS A 60 -2.77 -16.58 -13.63
C LYS A 60 -2.76 -16.76 -12.11
N TYR A 61 -2.10 -15.89 -11.37
CA TYR A 61 -2.00 -15.93 -9.90
C TYR A 61 -3.11 -15.13 -9.20
N VAL A 62 -3.73 -14.16 -9.89
CA VAL A 62 -4.76 -13.27 -9.34
C VAL A 62 -5.94 -14.04 -8.71
N PRO A 63 -6.57 -15.05 -9.37
CA PRO A 63 -7.71 -15.77 -8.76
C PRO A 63 -7.30 -16.52 -7.51
N ARG A 64 -6.09 -17.09 -7.48
CA ARG A 64 -5.57 -17.83 -6.33
C ARG A 64 -5.35 -16.90 -5.14
N LEU A 65 -4.69 -15.77 -5.35
CA LEU A 65 -4.45 -14.78 -4.31
C LEU A 65 -5.76 -14.17 -3.80
N LYS A 66 -6.69 -13.86 -4.70
CA LYS A 66 -8.02 -13.36 -4.34
C LYS A 66 -8.77 -14.34 -3.44
N LYS A 67 -8.79 -15.63 -3.76
CA LYS A 67 -9.46 -16.66 -2.94
C LYS A 67 -8.88 -16.76 -1.52
N ILE A 68 -7.57 -16.61 -1.37
CA ILE A 68 -6.88 -16.66 -0.07
C ILE A 68 -7.33 -15.50 0.82
N LEU A 69 -7.45 -14.32 0.24
CA LEU A 69 -7.69 -13.06 0.97
C LEU A 69 -9.18 -12.77 1.18
N THR A 70 -10.06 -13.17 0.25
CA THR A 70 -11.52 -13.06 0.43
C THR A 70 -12.13 -14.16 1.31
N GLY A 71 -11.41 -15.25 1.53
CA GLY A 71 -11.84 -16.30 2.48
C GLY A 71 -11.91 -15.84 3.95
N THR A 72 -11.40 -14.65 4.25
CA THR A 72 -11.49 -14.00 5.56
C THR A 72 -12.65 -13.01 5.68
N ASP A 73 -13.25 -12.58 4.55
CA ASP A 73 -14.41 -11.69 4.52
C ASP A 73 -15.71 -12.49 4.68
N LYS A 74 -16.10 -12.76 5.90
CA LYS A 74 -17.44 -13.22 6.19
C LYS A 74 -18.36 -12.01 6.23
N ASN A 75 -19.10 -11.77 5.16
CA ASN A 75 -20.31 -10.96 5.23
C ASN A 75 -21.28 -11.69 6.17
N TYR A 76 -21.53 -11.14 7.33
CA TYR A 76 -22.57 -11.63 8.20
C TYR A 76 -23.85 -10.89 7.88
N ASP A 77 -24.74 -11.54 7.15
CA ASP A 77 -26.13 -11.14 7.10
C ASP A 77 -26.79 -11.53 8.43
N PHE A 78 -27.32 -10.59 9.14
CA PHE A 78 -28.07 -10.84 10.36
C PHE A 78 -29.45 -10.24 10.26
N ASN A 79 -30.41 -10.90 10.87
CA ASN A 79 -31.80 -10.43 10.93
C ASN A 79 -32.01 -9.69 12.25
N ILE A 80 -32.36 -8.41 12.17
CA ILE A 80 -32.80 -7.61 13.32
C ILE A 80 -34.26 -7.94 13.53
N GLN A 81 -34.58 -8.61 14.62
CA GLN A 81 -35.96 -8.94 15.01
C GLN A 81 -36.64 -7.77 15.74
N GLY A 82 -37.96 -7.80 15.77
CA GLY A 82 -38.75 -6.81 16.53
C GLY A 82 -38.78 -5.42 15.88
N CYS A 83 -38.62 -5.35 14.55
CA CYS A 83 -38.79 -4.12 13.80
C CYS A 83 -40.29 -3.81 13.55
N ARG A 84 -40.57 -2.53 13.34
CA ARG A 84 -41.93 -2.07 12.98
C ARG A 84 -42.21 -2.07 11.47
N SER A 85 -41.20 -2.39 10.66
CA SER A 85 -41.28 -2.46 9.19
C SER A 85 -40.15 -3.33 8.65
N GLY A 86 -40.43 -4.05 7.54
CA GLY A 86 -39.49 -4.97 6.92
C GLY A 86 -40.17 -6.22 6.39
N ILE A 87 -39.50 -7.35 6.47
CA ILE A 87 -40.07 -8.67 6.12
C ILE A 87 -40.81 -9.21 7.36
N LEU A 88 -42.03 -9.68 7.20
CA LEU A 88 -42.81 -10.23 8.32
C LEU A 88 -42.06 -11.46 8.90
N ASP A 89 -41.86 -11.45 10.22
CA ASP A 89 -41.31 -12.59 10.94
C ASP A 89 -42.41 -13.68 11.07
N THR A 90 -42.26 -14.75 10.30
CA THR A 90 -43.26 -15.84 10.28
C THR A 90 -43.40 -16.56 11.62
N THR A 91 -42.44 -16.43 12.54
CA THR A 91 -42.49 -16.98 13.89
C THR A 91 -43.39 -16.15 14.82
N LYS A 92 -43.70 -14.89 14.42
CA LYS A 92 -44.50 -13.91 15.18
C LYS A 92 -45.91 -13.65 14.58
N LEU A 93 -46.43 -14.57 13.79
CA LEU A 93 -47.74 -14.41 13.15
C LEU A 93 -48.87 -14.21 14.14
N ALA A 94 -48.84 -14.90 15.28
CA ALA A 94 -49.84 -14.76 16.33
C ALA A 94 -49.81 -13.35 16.97
N GLU A 95 -48.62 -12.78 17.18
CA GLU A 95 -48.43 -11.42 17.68
C GLU A 95 -48.88 -10.39 16.63
N ALA A 96 -48.61 -10.64 15.35
CA ALA A 96 -49.09 -9.82 14.25
C ALA A 96 -50.61 -9.75 14.18
N TYR A 97 -51.30 -10.89 14.36
CA TYR A 97 -52.77 -10.97 14.41
C TYR A 97 -53.35 -10.18 15.60
N GLN A 98 -52.62 -10.10 16.71
CA GLN A 98 -52.98 -9.32 17.89
C GLN A 98 -52.65 -7.82 17.75
N GLY A 99 -52.14 -7.38 16.60
CA GLY A 99 -51.84 -5.97 16.34
C GLY A 99 -50.54 -5.49 16.94
N VAL A 100 -49.63 -6.38 17.35
CA VAL A 100 -48.29 -6.01 17.84
C VAL A 100 -47.44 -5.49 16.68
N PRO A 101 -46.93 -4.23 16.72
CA PRO A 101 -46.22 -3.67 15.56
C PRO A 101 -44.79 -4.16 15.37
N GLN A 102 -44.18 -4.85 16.38
CA GLN A 102 -42.79 -5.28 16.36
C GLN A 102 -42.61 -6.72 15.82
N VAL A 103 -43.27 -7.04 14.73
CA VAL A 103 -43.30 -8.38 14.13
C VAL A 103 -42.50 -8.51 12.81
N TYR A 104 -41.67 -7.53 12.50
CA TYR A 104 -40.93 -7.54 11.26
C TYR A 104 -39.44 -7.81 11.50
N LEU A 105 -38.82 -8.40 10.48
CA LEU A 105 -37.38 -8.60 10.36
C LEU A 105 -36.79 -7.53 9.43
N ARG A 106 -35.67 -6.96 9.79
CA ARG A 106 -34.81 -6.19 8.89
C ARG A 106 -33.53 -6.95 8.65
N GLN A 107 -33.18 -7.16 7.40
CA GLN A 107 -31.86 -7.64 7.06
C GLN A 107 -30.85 -6.52 7.28
N GLY A 108 -29.95 -6.74 8.22
CA GLY A 108 -28.78 -5.91 8.42
C GLY A 108 -27.58 -6.59 7.74
N HIS A 109 -26.88 -5.85 6.92
CA HIS A 109 -25.61 -6.26 6.36
C HIS A 109 -24.51 -5.59 7.17
N VAL A 110 -23.77 -6.34 7.99
CA VAL A 110 -22.48 -5.83 8.49
C VAL A 110 -21.50 -5.93 7.34
N ARG A 111 -21.22 -4.82 6.71
CA ARG A 111 -20.01 -4.71 5.89
C ARG A 111 -18.85 -4.80 6.87
N THR A 112 -18.20 -5.95 6.91
CA THR A 112 -16.94 -6.11 7.60
C THR A 112 -16.00 -5.01 7.15
N ASN A 113 -15.32 -4.44 8.10
CA ASN A 113 -14.42 -3.30 8.07
C ASN A 113 -13.74 -3.10 6.72
N LYS A 114 -13.78 -1.85 6.21
CA LYS A 114 -12.93 -1.46 5.10
C LYS A 114 -11.51 -1.86 5.44
N SER A 115 -10.93 -2.73 4.64
CA SER A 115 -9.53 -3.13 4.80
C SER A 115 -8.66 -2.16 4.03
N THR A 116 -7.63 -1.64 4.66
CA THR A 116 -6.63 -0.82 3.98
C THR A 116 -5.39 -1.65 3.71
N ILE A 117 -4.95 -1.64 2.45
CA ILE A 117 -3.73 -2.32 2.02
C ILE A 117 -2.78 -1.27 1.47
N CYS A 118 -1.55 -1.32 1.94
CA CYS A 118 -0.45 -0.51 1.44
C CYS A 118 0.60 -1.42 0.81
N VAL A 119 1.19 -1.03 -0.30
CA VAL A 119 2.33 -1.70 -0.93
C VAL A 119 3.45 -0.69 -1.05
N LEU A 120 4.62 -1.02 -0.55
CA LEU A 120 5.83 -0.23 -0.66
C LEU A 120 6.87 -1.03 -1.42
N ILE A 121 7.38 -0.49 -2.53
CA ILE A 121 8.31 -1.14 -3.43
C ILE A 121 9.68 -0.49 -3.27
N ASP A 122 10.68 -1.27 -3.00
CA ASP A 122 12.07 -0.83 -3.03
C ASP A 122 12.51 -0.60 -4.49
N GLU A 123 12.89 0.64 -4.80
CA GLU A 123 13.40 1.09 -6.10
C GLU A 123 14.89 1.46 -6.00
N SER A 124 15.62 0.83 -5.09
CA SER A 124 17.07 1.03 -4.97
C SER A 124 17.84 0.32 -6.07
N GLY A 125 19.10 0.72 -6.26
CA GLY A 125 19.97 0.15 -7.29
C GLY A 125 20.23 -1.34 -7.12
N SER A 126 20.22 -1.88 -5.90
CA SER A 126 20.37 -3.32 -5.61
C SER A 126 19.22 -4.16 -6.17
N MET A 127 18.06 -3.53 -6.37
CA MET A 127 16.88 -4.15 -6.99
C MET A 127 16.98 -4.27 -8.51
N GLY A 128 18.05 -3.79 -9.14
CA GLY A 128 18.19 -3.77 -10.60
C GLY A 128 18.11 -5.16 -11.28
N GLY A 129 17.73 -5.16 -12.56
CA GLY A 129 17.64 -6.35 -13.39
C GLY A 129 16.42 -7.23 -13.11
N LYS A 130 16.63 -8.50 -12.74
CA LYS A 130 15.53 -9.44 -12.50
C LYS A 130 14.68 -9.07 -11.27
N LYS A 131 15.29 -8.52 -10.21
CA LYS A 131 14.60 -8.16 -8.97
C LYS A 131 13.56 -7.05 -9.22
N GLU A 132 13.90 -6.00 -9.97
CA GLU A 132 12.96 -4.91 -10.28
C GLU A 132 11.74 -5.40 -11.06
N ILE A 133 11.94 -6.33 -12.01
CA ILE A 133 10.84 -6.92 -12.79
C ILE A 133 9.91 -7.70 -11.85
N LEU A 134 10.47 -8.53 -10.96
CA LEU A 134 9.70 -9.30 -10.01
C LEU A 134 8.99 -8.42 -8.98
N ALA A 135 9.65 -7.38 -8.46
CA ALA A 135 9.05 -6.44 -7.52
C ALA A 135 7.87 -5.71 -8.17
N ARG A 136 8.04 -5.20 -9.39
CA ARG A 136 6.97 -4.58 -10.16
C ARG A 136 5.83 -5.55 -10.46
N GLN A 137 6.13 -6.79 -10.84
CA GLN A 137 5.13 -7.84 -11.07
C GLN A 137 4.40 -8.24 -9.78
N ALA A 138 5.08 -8.32 -8.64
CA ALA A 138 4.45 -8.56 -7.34
C ALA A 138 3.49 -7.43 -6.97
N ALA A 139 3.89 -6.18 -7.15
CA ALA A 139 3.03 -5.02 -6.92
C ALA A 139 1.83 -4.98 -7.87
N ILE A 140 2.02 -5.30 -9.15
CA ILE A 140 0.93 -5.41 -10.14
C ILE A 140 -0.02 -6.55 -9.77
N LEU A 141 0.49 -7.70 -9.31
CA LEU A 141 -0.33 -8.81 -8.82
C LEU A 141 -1.22 -8.36 -7.66
N LEU A 142 -0.69 -7.63 -6.69
CA LEU A 142 -1.45 -7.06 -5.59
C LEU A 142 -2.47 -6.02 -6.07
N ASN A 143 -2.08 -5.16 -7.03
CA ASN A 143 -2.98 -4.17 -7.61
C ASN A 143 -4.16 -4.81 -8.37
N GLU A 144 -3.93 -5.84 -9.19
CA GLU A 144 -4.99 -6.54 -9.91
C GLU A 144 -5.87 -7.39 -8.97
N THR A 145 -5.32 -7.85 -7.84
CA THR A 145 -6.06 -8.61 -6.85
C THR A 145 -6.97 -7.72 -6.02
N PHE A 146 -6.45 -6.63 -5.47
CA PHE A 146 -7.13 -5.76 -4.52
C PHE A 146 -7.78 -4.53 -5.15
N GLY A 147 -7.19 -4.03 -6.23
CA GLY A 147 -7.58 -2.76 -6.84
C GLY A 147 -9.02 -2.70 -7.36
N LYS A 148 -9.65 -3.85 -7.53
CA LYS A 148 -11.05 -4.01 -7.96
C LYS A 148 -11.92 -4.69 -6.88
N SER A 149 -11.38 -4.90 -5.68
CA SER A 149 -12.11 -5.56 -4.59
C SER A 149 -12.96 -4.54 -3.84
N LEU A 150 -14.24 -4.87 -3.65
CA LEU A 150 -15.15 -4.03 -2.85
C LEU A 150 -14.69 -4.03 -1.39
N GLY A 151 -14.65 -2.84 -0.78
CA GLY A 151 -14.28 -2.69 0.64
C GLY A 151 -12.78 -2.67 0.91
N VAL A 152 -11.92 -2.66 -0.12
CA VAL A 152 -10.46 -2.53 0.03
C VAL A 152 -9.99 -1.18 -0.50
N ASP A 153 -9.38 -0.37 0.36
CA ASP A 153 -8.63 0.82 -0.05
C ASP A 153 -7.17 0.45 -0.25
N LEU A 154 -6.66 0.66 -1.46
CA LEU A 154 -5.32 0.24 -1.86
C LEU A 154 -4.42 1.46 -2.10
N TYR A 155 -3.26 1.45 -1.45
CA TYR A 155 -2.20 2.45 -1.58
C TYR A 155 -0.93 1.78 -2.10
N ILE A 156 -0.26 2.37 -3.08
CA ILE A 156 0.96 1.79 -3.66
C ILE A 156 2.00 2.89 -3.86
N TYR A 157 3.16 2.66 -3.27
CA TYR A 157 4.31 3.56 -3.34
C TYR A 157 5.56 2.80 -3.77
N GLY A 158 6.48 3.50 -4.40
CA GLY A 158 7.87 3.08 -4.53
C GLY A 158 8.76 4.00 -3.71
N HIS A 159 9.94 3.56 -3.31
CA HIS A 159 10.89 4.41 -2.61
C HIS A 159 12.31 4.22 -3.10
N THR A 160 13.04 5.30 -3.08
CA THR A 160 14.49 5.35 -3.25
C THR A 160 15.05 6.50 -2.42
N ALA A 161 16.35 6.53 -2.20
CA ALA A 161 16.98 7.56 -1.39
C ALA A 161 18.15 8.23 -2.12
N ASP A 162 18.58 9.36 -1.58
CA ASP A 162 19.77 10.10 -1.99
C ASP A 162 19.79 10.52 -3.49
N ILE A 163 18.61 10.72 -4.09
CA ILE A 163 18.53 11.37 -5.40
C ILE A 163 18.62 12.89 -5.18
N GLY A 164 19.70 13.49 -5.68
CA GLY A 164 19.96 14.93 -5.60
C GLY A 164 20.68 15.37 -4.33
N SER A 165 20.38 14.80 -3.16
CA SER A 165 21.05 15.15 -1.90
C SER A 165 21.03 13.98 -0.91
N VAL A 166 22.08 13.92 -0.06
CA VAL A 166 22.23 12.89 0.97
C VAL A 166 21.13 13.01 2.02
N GLY A 167 20.53 11.88 2.38
CA GLY A 167 19.47 11.79 3.39
C GLY A 167 18.07 12.14 2.87
N TYR A 168 17.91 12.40 1.58
CA TYR A 168 16.61 12.63 0.96
C TYR A 168 15.94 11.31 0.59
N ILE A 169 14.60 11.25 0.79
CA ILE A 169 13.77 10.11 0.42
C ILE A 169 12.83 10.55 -0.70
N ASN A 170 12.84 9.80 -1.79
CA ASN A 170 11.98 10.02 -2.93
C ASN A 170 10.94 8.89 -2.97
N LEU A 171 9.67 9.25 -2.85
CA LEU A 171 8.54 8.34 -2.85
C LEU A 171 7.76 8.47 -4.16
N SER A 172 7.75 7.40 -4.96
CA SER A 172 6.92 7.31 -6.17
C SER A 172 5.50 6.95 -5.77
N VAL A 173 4.52 7.80 -6.08
CA VAL A 173 3.11 7.57 -5.78
C VAL A 173 2.45 6.89 -6.97
N TYR A 174 2.16 5.61 -6.85
CA TYR A 174 1.48 4.83 -7.89
C TYR A 174 -0.03 4.77 -7.70
N ARG A 175 -0.47 4.79 -6.43
CA ARG A 175 -1.89 4.79 -6.09
C ARG A 175 -2.13 5.29 -4.66
N GLU A 176 -3.16 6.13 -4.47
CA GLU A 176 -3.64 6.57 -3.15
C GLU A 176 -5.17 6.36 -3.07
N GLY A 177 -5.59 5.12 -2.84
CA GLY A 177 -6.99 4.74 -2.74
C GLY A 177 -7.81 5.15 -3.96
N SER A 178 -8.90 5.87 -3.73
CA SER A 178 -9.73 6.52 -4.76
C SER A 178 -9.24 7.92 -5.16
N HIS A 179 -8.37 8.56 -4.35
CA HIS A 179 -7.91 9.94 -4.57
C HIS A 179 -6.96 10.06 -5.76
N TYR A 180 -6.09 9.07 -5.93
CA TYR A 180 -5.15 9.02 -7.04
C TYR A 180 -4.97 7.57 -7.52
N ASN A 181 -5.42 7.27 -8.74
CA ASN A 181 -5.37 5.92 -9.32
C ASN A 181 -5.09 5.98 -10.83
N PRO A 182 -3.88 6.36 -11.25
CA PRO A 182 -3.49 6.33 -12.65
C PRO A 182 -3.33 4.88 -13.12
N LYS A 183 -3.98 4.53 -14.24
CA LYS A 183 -4.13 3.13 -14.69
C LYS A 183 -2.81 2.36 -14.87
N PHE A 184 -1.73 3.02 -15.24
CA PHE A 184 -0.52 2.34 -15.74
C PHE A 184 0.76 2.79 -15.03
N SER A 185 0.65 3.60 -13.98
CA SER A 185 1.81 4.22 -13.29
C SER A 185 2.83 3.20 -12.81
N LEU A 186 2.40 2.03 -12.34
CA LEU A 186 3.26 0.96 -11.88
C LEU A 186 4.25 0.43 -12.94
N SER A 187 3.98 0.64 -14.24
CA SER A 187 4.95 0.29 -15.28
C SER A 187 6.27 1.06 -15.19
N LYS A 188 6.30 2.16 -14.41
CA LYS A 188 7.49 3.01 -14.19
C LYS A 188 8.27 2.65 -12.95
N SER A 189 7.81 1.67 -12.16
CA SER A 189 8.59 1.14 -11.04
C SER A 189 9.86 0.48 -11.58
N CYS A 190 11.01 1.01 -11.22
CA CYS A 190 12.32 0.54 -11.65
C CYS A 190 13.38 0.90 -10.60
N ALA A 191 14.52 0.22 -10.64
CA ALA A 191 15.66 0.52 -9.79
C ALA A 191 16.25 1.90 -10.13
N LYS A 192 16.59 2.67 -9.09
CA LYS A 192 17.08 4.06 -9.20
C LYS A 192 18.40 4.25 -8.46
N SER A 193 18.36 4.62 -7.17
CA SER A 193 19.52 5.02 -6.38
C SER A 193 19.65 4.19 -5.10
N GLN A 194 19.77 4.83 -3.96
CA GLN A 194 20.03 4.19 -2.67
C GLN A 194 18.73 3.88 -1.91
N ASN A 195 18.84 3.33 -0.70
CA ASN A 195 17.73 2.78 0.04
C ASN A 195 17.81 3.19 1.53
N ARG A 196 16.69 3.74 2.05
CA ARG A 196 16.43 4.02 3.46
C ARG A 196 15.07 3.42 3.83
N ASP A 197 15.01 2.08 3.89
CA ASP A 197 13.76 1.32 4.10
C ASP A 197 12.97 1.83 5.30
N GLY A 198 13.62 1.98 6.45
CA GLY A 198 12.95 2.39 7.67
C GLY A 198 12.28 3.76 7.54
N ASP A 199 13.00 4.73 6.98
CA ASP A 199 12.48 6.07 6.75
C ASP A 199 11.27 6.05 5.79
N ALA A 200 11.38 5.29 4.69
CA ALA A 200 10.33 5.17 3.69
C ALA A 200 9.07 4.50 4.27
N ILE A 201 9.22 3.43 5.04
CA ILE A 201 8.12 2.72 5.72
C ILE A 201 7.36 3.69 6.64
N LEU A 202 8.09 4.43 7.48
CA LEU A 202 7.49 5.35 8.45
C LEU A 202 6.78 6.52 7.76
N GLU A 203 7.41 7.12 6.75
CA GLU A 203 6.83 8.26 6.03
C GLU A 203 5.59 7.86 5.22
N VAL A 204 5.60 6.69 4.57
CA VAL A 204 4.42 6.15 3.90
C VAL A 204 3.31 5.83 4.92
N ALA A 205 3.64 5.26 6.08
CA ALA A 205 2.66 5.01 7.14
C ALA A 205 2.00 6.32 7.61
N LYS A 206 2.77 7.37 7.86
CA LYS A 206 2.24 8.72 8.20
C LYS A 206 1.37 9.27 7.07
N ARG A 207 1.80 9.14 5.81
CA ARG A 207 1.04 9.61 4.64
C ARG A 207 -0.30 8.91 4.52
N VAL A 208 -0.34 7.58 4.61
CA VAL A 208 -1.57 6.79 4.52
C VAL A 208 -2.53 7.11 5.67
N ARG A 209 -2.01 7.39 6.88
CA ARG A 209 -2.84 7.80 8.02
C ARG A 209 -3.57 9.12 7.85
N LYS A 210 -3.18 9.97 6.91
CA LYS A 210 -3.93 11.16 6.53
C LYS A 210 -5.23 10.84 5.78
N PHE A 211 -5.29 9.69 5.11
CA PHE A 211 -6.44 9.26 4.32
C PHE A 211 -7.36 8.27 5.04
N THR A 212 -6.82 7.46 5.96
CA THR A 212 -7.58 6.41 6.63
C THR A 212 -7.15 6.22 8.09
N LYS A 213 -8.13 5.87 8.95
CA LYS A 213 -7.89 5.45 10.33
C LYS A 213 -8.05 3.94 10.53
N GLU A 214 -8.44 3.23 9.49
CA GLU A 214 -8.62 1.78 9.53
C GLU A 214 -7.30 1.04 9.71
N ASN A 215 -7.36 -0.18 10.22
CA ASN A 215 -6.18 -1.05 10.28
C ASN A 215 -5.64 -1.30 8.87
N CYS A 216 -4.34 -1.16 8.71
CA CYS A 216 -3.66 -1.29 7.43
C CYS A 216 -2.67 -2.46 7.44
N ILE A 217 -2.66 -3.23 6.37
CA ILE A 217 -1.58 -4.19 6.09
C ILE A 217 -0.64 -3.55 5.08
N MET A 218 0.63 -3.41 5.44
CA MET A 218 1.67 -2.91 4.54
C MET A 218 2.54 -4.07 4.06
N PHE A 219 2.56 -4.28 2.75
CA PHE A 219 3.50 -5.18 2.08
C PHE A 219 4.72 -4.38 1.64
N VAL A 220 5.90 -4.71 2.17
CA VAL A 220 7.17 -4.13 1.76
C VAL A 220 7.88 -5.10 0.84
N ILE A 221 8.14 -4.71 -0.40
CA ILE A 221 8.80 -5.55 -1.42
C ILE A 221 10.22 -5.03 -1.60
N SER A 222 11.22 -5.78 -1.13
CA SER A 222 12.62 -5.35 -1.10
C SER A 222 13.55 -6.57 -1.05
N ASP A 223 14.85 -6.39 -1.32
CA ASP A 223 15.88 -7.41 -1.07
C ASP A 223 16.43 -7.38 0.37
N GLY A 224 15.84 -6.53 1.23
CA GLY A 224 16.21 -6.43 2.65
C GLY A 224 17.60 -5.83 2.89
N SER A 225 18.10 -4.99 1.98
CA SER A 225 19.44 -4.42 2.05
C SER A 225 19.40 -2.89 2.21
N PRO A 226 19.07 -2.35 3.42
CA PRO A 226 19.08 -0.90 3.63
C PRO A 226 20.48 -0.34 3.54
N CYS A 227 20.74 0.47 2.48
CA CYS A 227 22.05 1.05 2.20
C CYS A 227 21.94 2.40 1.51
N ALA A 228 22.48 3.44 2.15
CA ALA A 228 22.56 4.79 1.62
C ALA A 228 23.83 5.50 2.13
N ASN A 229 24.09 6.72 1.66
CA ASN A 229 25.23 7.51 2.10
C ASN A 229 25.20 7.75 3.62
N GLY A 230 26.22 7.26 4.32
CA GLY A 230 26.27 7.31 5.79
C GLY A 230 25.22 6.47 6.51
N TYR A 231 24.55 5.56 5.81
CA TYR A 231 23.49 4.70 6.33
C TYR A 231 23.63 3.30 5.74
N GLY A 232 24.04 2.31 6.55
CA GLY A 232 24.26 0.95 6.07
C GLY A 232 24.63 -0.01 7.20
N GLY A 233 24.71 -1.31 6.87
CA GLY A 233 25.08 -2.37 7.79
C GLY A 233 24.17 -2.48 9.02
N ILE A 234 24.74 -2.94 10.16
CA ILE A 234 23.97 -3.17 11.41
C ILE A 234 23.22 -1.92 11.90
N PRO A 235 23.78 -0.68 11.85
CA PRO A 235 23.02 0.51 12.25
C PRO A 235 21.75 0.74 11.41
N ALA A 236 21.82 0.55 10.09
CA ALA A 236 20.66 0.71 9.21
C ALA A 236 19.59 -0.38 9.45
N ILE A 237 20.01 -1.62 9.72
CA ILE A 237 19.11 -2.73 10.09
C ILE A 237 18.36 -2.39 11.40
N LYS A 238 19.08 -1.92 12.44
CA LYS A 238 18.47 -1.53 13.71
C LYS A 238 17.52 -0.34 13.57
N ASP A 239 17.90 0.65 12.77
CA ASP A 239 17.06 1.81 12.49
C ASP A 239 15.79 1.40 11.74
N THR A 240 15.91 0.54 10.73
CA THR A 240 14.76 -0.03 10.00
C THR A 240 13.83 -0.78 10.96
N ALA A 241 14.36 -1.65 11.82
CA ALA A 241 13.57 -2.37 12.83
C ALA A 241 12.83 -1.41 13.79
N ALA A 242 13.48 -0.34 14.23
CA ALA A 242 12.85 0.66 15.09
C ALA A 242 11.70 1.38 14.39
N LYS A 243 11.88 1.79 13.13
CA LYS A 243 10.87 2.48 12.33
C LYS A 243 9.70 1.58 11.91
N VAL A 244 9.96 0.30 11.65
CA VAL A 244 8.92 -0.72 11.49
C VAL A 244 8.01 -0.75 12.72
N LYS A 245 8.59 -0.81 13.93
CA LYS A 245 7.82 -0.77 15.19
C LYS A 245 7.06 0.55 15.40
N GLU A 246 7.62 1.67 14.95
CA GLU A 246 6.89 2.96 14.99
C GLU A 246 5.69 2.95 14.04
N ALA A 247 5.84 2.41 12.83
CA ALA A 247 4.74 2.27 11.89
C ALA A 247 3.67 1.28 12.40
N GLU A 248 4.06 0.21 13.10
CA GLU A 248 3.12 -0.71 13.76
C GLU A 248 2.31 -0.01 14.85
N LYS A 249 2.90 0.88 15.64
CA LYS A 249 2.18 1.73 16.62
C LYS A 249 1.17 2.65 15.96
N LEU A 250 1.38 3.01 14.69
CA LEU A 250 0.39 3.73 13.88
C LEU A 250 -0.74 2.82 13.36
N GLY A 251 -0.77 1.52 13.71
CA GLY A 251 -1.81 0.57 13.33
C GLY A 251 -1.56 -0.11 12.00
N PHE A 252 -0.30 -0.28 11.61
CA PHE A 252 0.09 -1.06 10.44
C PHE A 252 0.54 -2.47 10.84
N GLY A 253 0.01 -3.50 10.18
CA GLY A 253 0.63 -4.82 10.18
C GLY A 253 1.61 -4.90 9.02
N ILE A 254 2.90 -5.03 9.30
CA ILE A 254 3.93 -4.99 8.25
C ILE A 254 4.35 -6.40 7.87
N ILE A 255 4.41 -6.68 6.58
CA ILE A 255 4.82 -7.96 5.99
C ILE A 255 5.86 -7.68 4.92
N GLN A 256 7.09 -8.15 5.16
CA GLN A 256 8.14 -8.09 4.15
C GLN A 256 7.97 -9.21 3.12
N ILE A 257 8.02 -8.85 1.84
CA ILE A 257 8.14 -9.79 0.71
C ILE A 257 9.55 -9.64 0.16
N SER A 258 10.42 -10.58 0.51
CA SER A 258 11.82 -10.54 0.11
C SER A 258 12.01 -11.16 -1.26
N ILE A 259 12.84 -10.50 -2.07
CA ILE A 259 13.30 -10.97 -3.37
C ILE A 259 14.82 -11.14 -3.28
N ASP A 260 15.29 -12.39 -3.17
CA ASP A 260 16.72 -12.70 -3.06
C ASP A 260 17.38 -11.92 -1.91
N ALA A 261 16.92 -12.16 -0.70
CA ALA A 261 17.32 -11.44 0.50
C ALA A 261 18.84 -11.52 0.74
N VAL A 262 19.47 -10.36 0.95
CA VAL A 262 20.92 -10.24 1.18
C VAL A 262 21.25 -10.35 2.67
N TYR A 263 20.39 -9.81 3.55
CA TYR A 263 20.57 -9.83 5.00
C TYR A 263 19.49 -10.67 5.68
N ARG A 264 19.64 -10.89 6.98
CA ARG A 264 18.65 -11.55 7.81
C ARG A 264 17.44 -10.64 7.99
N VAL A 265 16.39 -10.91 7.24
CA VAL A 265 15.14 -10.12 7.21
C VAL A 265 14.46 -10.12 8.58
N GLU A 266 14.60 -11.24 9.33
CA GLU A 266 14.07 -11.41 10.68
C GLU A 266 14.64 -10.41 11.71
N ASP A 267 15.77 -9.79 11.43
CA ASP A 267 16.34 -8.75 12.29
C ASP A 267 15.59 -7.41 12.15
N MET A 268 14.79 -7.24 11.08
CA MET A 268 14.05 -6.01 10.77
C MET A 268 12.53 -6.19 10.86
N PHE A 269 12.01 -7.37 10.50
CA PHE A 269 10.57 -7.61 10.35
C PHE A 269 10.13 -8.87 11.09
N ASP A 270 9.10 -8.76 11.94
CA ASP A 270 8.49 -9.88 12.66
C ASP A 270 7.72 -10.83 11.73
N THR A 271 7.33 -10.35 10.55
CA THR A 271 6.58 -11.13 9.57
C THR A 271 7.18 -10.91 8.19
N TYR A 272 7.66 -11.98 7.58
CA TYR A 272 8.24 -11.93 6.23
C TYR A 272 7.98 -13.21 5.46
N ILE A 273 8.07 -13.12 4.14
CA ILE A 273 8.15 -14.23 3.20
C ILE A 273 9.32 -13.98 2.26
N ASP A 274 10.05 -15.02 1.90
CA ASP A 274 11.06 -14.95 0.85
C ASP A 274 10.55 -15.72 -0.37
N ILE A 275 10.38 -15.01 -1.48
CA ILE A 275 9.97 -15.60 -2.75
C ILE A 275 11.15 -15.91 -3.66
N GLY A 276 12.37 -15.58 -3.24
CA GLY A 276 13.57 -15.70 -4.09
C GLY A 276 13.33 -15.03 -5.43
N TYR A 277 13.50 -15.79 -6.51
CA TYR A 277 13.17 -15.36 -7.87
C TYR A 277 11.88 -16.00 -8.43
N ASN A 278 11.01 -16.53 -7.55
CA ASN A 278 9.81 -17.26 -7.96
C ASN A 278 8.51 -16.60 -7.44
N LEU A 279 7.90 -15.79 -8.28
CA LEU A 279 6.64 -15.11 -7.96
C LEU A 279 5.47 -16.09 -7.67
N GLU A 280 5.56 -17.34 -8.16
CA GLU A 280 4.54 -18.37 -7.92
C GLU A 280 4.42 -18.77 -6.44
N GLU A 281 5.49 -18.63 -5.68
CA GLU A 281 5.49 -18.91 -4.24
C GLU A 281 4.70 -17.87 -3.43
N MET A 282 4.61 -16.62 -3.91
CA MET A 282 3.96 -15.51 -3.20
C MET A 282 2.53 -15.84 -2.72
N PRO A 283 1.60 -16.37 -3.54
CA PRO A 283 0.26 -16.72 -3.06
C PRO A 283 0.26 -17.82 -2.01
N LYS A 284 1.16 -18.82 -2.11
CA LYS A 284 1.25 -19.91 -1.15
C LYS A 284 1.69 -19.40 0.22
N LEU A 285 2.80 -18.64 0.25
CA LEU A 285 3.41 -18.11 1.47
C LEU A 285 2.50 -17.08 2.16
N LEU A 286 1.84 -16.20 1.40
CA LEU A 286 0.84 -15.30 1.96
C LEU A 286 -0.35 -16.04 2.59
N ASN A 287 -0.79 -17.17 2.00
CA ASN A 287 -1.83 -18.00 2.59
C ASN A 287 -1.44 -18.57 3.97
N GLU A 288 -0.20 -18.99 4.14
CA GLU A 288 0.32 -19.49 5.42
C GLU A 288 0.31 -18.41 6.50
N ILE A 289 0.74 -17.18 6.17
CA ILE A 289 0.70 -16.05 7.09
C ILE A 289 -0.74 -15.72 7.51
N VAL A 290 -1.66 -15.64 6.56
CA VAL A 290 -3.07 -15.33 6.84
C VAL A 290 -3.67 -16.40 7.76
N LYS A 291 -3.44 -17.68 7.50
CA LYS A 291 -3.92 -18.77 8.34
C LYS A 291 -3.35 -18.69 9.76
N THR A 292 -2.06 -18.44 9.90
CA THR A 292 -1.37 -18.39 11.20
C THR A 292 -1.85 -17.22 12.06
N LYS A 293 -2.03 -16.04 11.47
CA LYS A 293 -2.53 -14.85 12.19
C LYS A 293 -4.01 -14.99 12.60
N VAL A 294 -4.85 -15.57 11.75
CA VAL A 294 -6.28 -15.83 12.08
C VAL A 294 -6.42 -16.81 13.23
N ILE A 295 -5.55 -17.82 13.34
CA ILE A 295 -5.57 -18.79 14.45
C ILE A 295 -5.16 -18.09 15.77
N LYS A 296 -4.12 -17.25 15.77
CA LYS A 296 -3.67 -16.54 16.99
C LYS A 296 -4.73 -15.55 17.50
N THR A 297 -5.44 -14.84 16.62
CA THR A 297 -6.51 -13.91 17.03
C THR A 297 -7.71 -14.61 17.65
N LYS A 298 -8.03 -15.85 17.22
CA LYS A 298 -9.09 -16.65 17.83
C LYS A 298 -8.75 -17.19 19.23
N GLN A 299 -7.46 -17.39 19.53
CA GLN A 299 -7.02 -17.85 20.86
C GLN A 299 -6.98 -16.74 21.91
N THR A 300 -6.86 -15.48 21.49
CA THR A 300 -6.82 -14.33 22.42
C THR A 300 -8.21 -13.83 22.84
N THR A 301 -9.28 -14.29 22.17
CA THR A 301 -10.67 -13.90 22.47
C THR A 301 -11.41 -14.90 23.37
N VAL A 302 -10.74 -15.91 23.89
CA VAL A 302 -11.31 -16.98 24.75
C VAL A 302 -10.63 -17.03 26.12
N SER A 303 -10.03 -15.93 26.57
CA SER A 303 -9.51 -15.82 27.95
C SER A 303 -10.16 -14.65 28.68
#